data_e34bfb3214f9f29585e14139d82a6e51
#
_entry.id   e34bfb3214f9f29585e14139d82a6e51
#
_cell.length_a   1.000
_cell.length_b   1.000
_cell.length_c   1.000
_cell.angle_alpha   90.00
_cell.angle_beta   90.00
_cell.angle_gamma   90.00
#
_symmetry.space_group_name_H-M   'P 1'
#
loop_
_entity.id
_entity.type
_entity.pdbx_description
1 polymer ?
#
loop_
_entity_poly.entity_id
_entity_poly.type
_entity_poly.pdbx_seq_one_letter_code
_entity_poly.pdbx_strand_id
1 'polypeptide(L)'
;MCIRDRLYLSAGITCLLLLFLIGYILYRGLPNLNWTFLTSQESVLRGTDGIMPAIQNTLYVIVVTLIFILPLGVGAAIYLTEYASNHKLVSAIEFATETLAGIPSILYALVGMLIFCQVMDLGKTLLAGALTLVIMTLPTIIRTTQESLKTVPQSYREGSLGLGAGKWHMIRTVVLPSSVDGIVTGCILSIGRVVGESAVLMFTAGMGTTLQNFFGSFNDQALSHFLSTGDLSLLFSGLTDSSGATLTVALYVYAKERAEFDLAFSVALVLLAITLAINLSAKLVGKRLKKR
;
A
#
# COMPACT_ATOMS: atom_id res chain seq x y z
N MET A 1 -11.81 5.99 41.45
CA MET A 1 -11.11 5.31 40.33
C MET A 1 -10.10 6.30 39.78
N CYS A 2 -8.79 6.03 39.91
CA CYS A 2 -7.75 6.92 39.41
C CYS A 2 -7.76 7.00 37.88
N ILE A 3 -7.35 8.13 37.32
CA ILE A 3 -7.23 8.31 35.83
C ILE A 3 -6.41 7.19 35.23
N ARG A 4 -5.36 6.76 35.91
CA ARG A 4 -4.49 5.63 35.55
C ARG A 4 -5.24 4.31 35.41
N ASP A 5 -6.17 4.01 36.33
CA ASP A 5 -6.95 2.76 36.29
C ASP A 5 -7.91 2.73 35.11
N ARG A 6 -8.49 3.88 34.75
CA ARG A 6 -9.35 4.03 33.57
C ARG A 6 -8.57 3.84 32.27
N LEU A 7 -7.32 4.34 32.20
CA LEU A 7 -6.43 4.14 31.04
C LEU A 7 -6.04 2.67 30.89
N TYR A 8 -5.67 1.97 31.95
CA TYR A 8 -5.37 0.54 31.89
C TYR A 8 -6.59 -0.30 31.52
N LEU A 9 -7.77 0.05 32.03
CA LEU A 9 -9.01 -0.64 31.72
C LEU A 9 -9.38 -0.45 30.23
N SER A 10 -9.30 0.77 29.69
CA SER A 10 -9.58 1.02 28.27
C SER A 10 -8.56 0.31 27.35
N ALA A 11 -7.28 0.35 27.67
CA ALA A 11 -6.24 -0.36 26.95
C ALA A 11 -6.47 -1.88 27.00
N GLY A 12 -6.81 -2.42 28.17
CA GLY A 12 -7.12 -3.84 28.35
C GLY A 12 -8.31 -4.30 27.52
N ILE A 13 -9.40 -3.52 27.50
CA ILE A 13 -10.59 -3.81 26.68
C ILE A 13 -10.23 -3.81 25.21
N THR A 14 -9.47 -2.81 24.73
CA THR A 14 -9.04 -2.73 23.33
C THR A 14 -8.17 -3.92 22.91
N CYS A 15 -7.19 -4.29 23.74
CA CYS A 15 -6.35 -5.45 23.49
C CYS A 15 -7.16 -6.76 23.46
N LEU A 16 -8.11 -6.93 24.40
CA LEU A 16 -8.95 -8.12 24.47
C LEU A 16 -9.86 -8.22 23.24
N LEU A 17 -10.43 -7.10 22.79
CA LEU A 17 -11.25 -7.06 21.57
C LEU A 17 -10.43 -7.42 20.33
N LEU A 18 -9.21 -6.89 20.19
CA LEU A 18 -8.34 -7.25 19.07
C LEU A 18 -7.95 -8.72 19.09
N LEU A 19 -7.58 -9.26 20.25
CA LEU A 19 -7.28 -10.68 20.39
C LEU A 19 -8.48 -11.57 20.09
N PHE A 20 -9.67 -11.16 20.53
CA PHE A 20 -10.92 -11.85 20.21
C PHE A 20 -11.20 -11.87 18.71
N LEU A 21 -11.05 -10.73 18.01
CA LEU A 21 -11.26 -10.64 16.56
C LEU A 21 -10.27 -11.53 15.79
N ILE A 22 -8.99 -11.46 16.14
CA ILE A 22 -7.95 -12.29 15.51
C ILE A 22 -8.23 -13.77 15.79
N GLY A 23 -8.54 -14.14 17.04
CA GLY A 23 -8.88 -15.50 17.42
C GLY A 23 -10.12 -16.02 16.70
N TYR A 24 -11.13 -15.19 16.50
CA TYR A 24 -12.35 -15.54 15.79
C TYR A 24 -12.09 -15.76 14.29
N ILE A 25 -11.28 -14.90 13.65
CA ILE A 25 -10.86 -15.08 12.25
C ILE A 25 -10.07 -16.37 12.09
N LEU A 26 -9.14 -16.66 13.00
CA LEU A 26 -8.38 -17.91 13.01
C LEU A 26 -9.31 -19.13 13.17
N TYR A 27 -10.22 -19.10 14.13
CA TYR A 27 -11.14 -20.22 14.41
C TYR A 27 -12.04 -20.55 13.23
N ARG A 28 -12.58 -19.53 12.55
CA ARG A 28 -13.50 -19.71 11.40
C ARG A 28 -12.75 -19.93 10.08
N GLY A 29 -11.58 -19.31 9.90
CA GLY A 29 -10.85 -19.35 8.63
C GLY A 29 -9.98 -20.59 8.43
N LEU A 30 -9.43 -21.17 9.51
CA LEU A 30 -8.54 -22.35 9.39
C LEU A 30 -9.18 -23.59 8.80
N PRO A 31 -10.44 -23.97 9.12
CA PRO A 31 -11.02 -25.21 8.63
C PRO A 31 -11.13 -25.30 7.10
N ASN A 32 -11.37 -24.18 6.42
CA ASN A 32 -11.57 -24.13 4.98
C ASN A 32 -10.29 -23.74 4.22
N LEU A 33 -9.16 -23.53 4.93
CA LEU A 33 -7.88 -23.18 4.33
C LEU A 33 -7.17 -24.43 3.82
N ASN A 34 -7.46 -24.81 2.55
CA ASN A 34 -6.81 -25.91 1.87
C ASN A 34 -5.73 -25.41 0.90
N TRP A 35 -4.72 -26.25 0.62
CA TRP A 35 -3.67 -25.92 -0.35
C TRP A 35 -4.24 -25.64 -1.75
N THR A 36 -5.26 -26.38 -2.16
CA THR A 36 -5.99 -26.14 -3.40
C THR A 36 -6.65 -24.77 -3.44
N PHE A 37 -7.27 -24.31 -2.36
CA PHE A 37 -7.86 -22.98 -2.23
C PHE A 37 -6.83 -21.85 -2.41
N LEU A 38 -5.62 -22.04 -1.87
CA LEU A 38 -4.54 -21.05 -1.98
C LEU A 38 -3.92 -20.98 -3.38
N THR A 39 -3.83 -22.12 -4.09
CA THR A 39 -3.07 -22.24 -5.34
C THR A 39 -3.93 -22.33 -6.59
N SER A 40 -5.23 -22.59 -6.43
CA SER A 40 -6.14 -22.67 -7.58
C SER A 40 -6.69 -21.31 -7.98
N GLN A 41 -7.19 -21.29 -9.21
CA GLN A 41 -8.02 -20.23 -9.74
C GLN A 41 -9.49 -20.59 -9.53
N GLU A 42 -10.30 -19.61 -9.22
CA GLU A 42 -11.75 -19.78 -9.19
C GLU A 42 -12.26 -20.20 -10.57
N SER A 43 -13.01 -21.28 -10.62
CA SER A 43 -13.65 -21.76 -11.84
C SER A 43 -15.06 -22.24 -11.55
N VAL A 44 -16.05 -21.48 -12.05
CA VAL A 44 -17.46 -21.84 -11.95
C VAL A 44 -17.73 -23.17 -12.67
N LEU A 45 -17.04 -23.44 -13.79
CA LEU A 45 -17.20 -24.67 -14.57
C LEU A 45 -16.69 -25.91 -13.85
N ARG A 46 -15.66 -25.77 -13.02
CA ARG A 46 -15.04 -26.87 -12.27
C ARG A 46 -15.52 -26.94 -10.82
N GLY A 47 -16.33 -25.99 -10.37
CA GLY A 47 -16.76 -25.89 -8.97
C GLY A 47 -15.57 -25.76 -8.01
N THR A 48 -14.48 -25.12 -8.44
CA THR A 48 -13.29 -24.90 -7.62
C THR A 48 -13.24 -23.46 -7.14
N ASP A 49 -13.18 -23.28 -5.83
CA ASP A 49 -12.89 -22.00 -5.21
C ASP A 49 -11.39 -21.83 -5.09
N GLY A 50 -10.88 -20.64 -5.46
CA GLY A 50 -9.46 -20.37 -5.39
C GLY A 50 -9.18 -18.86 -5.33
N ILE A 51 -8.13 -18.50 -4.57
CA ILE A 51 -7.77 -17.10 -4.30
C ILE A 51 -6.38 -16.72 -4.83
N MET A 52 -5.72 -17.57 -5.58
CA MET A 52 -4.37 -17.30 -6.11
C MET A 52 -4.31 -16.00 -6.93
N PRO A 53 -5.27 -15.70 -7.84
CA PRO A 53 -5.28 -14.45 -8.56
C PRO A 53 -5.37 -13.23 -7.63
N ALA A 54 -6.22 -13.30 -6.61
CA ALA A 54 -6.40 -12.21 -5.65
C ALA A 54 -5.13 -11.96 -4.82
N ILE A 55 -4.37 -13.00 -4.48
CA ILE A 55 -3.07 -12.87 -3.81
C ILE A 55 -2.08 -12.15 -4.71
N GLN A 56 -1.95 -12.57 -5.97
CA GLN A 56 -1.02 -11.95 -6.93
C GLN A 56 -1.38 -10.49 -7.19
N ASN A 57 -2.66 -10.19 -7.42
CA ASN A 57 -3.16 -8.84 -7.65
C ASN A 57 -2.91 -7.92 -6.44
N THR A 58 -3.08 -8.45 -5.23
CA THR A 58 -2.80 -7.68 -4.00
C THR A 58 -1.32 -7.32 -3.91
N LEU A 59 -0.43 -8.29 -4.13
CA LEU A 59 1.02 -8.04 -4.12
C LEU A 59 1.43 -7.05 -5.21
N TYR A 60 0.87 -7.20 -6.41
CA TYR A 60 1.11 -6.27 -7.50
C TYR A 60 0.72 -4.83 -7.14
N VAL A 61 -0.51 -4.63 -6.66
CA VAL A 61 -1.00 -3.30 -6.27
C VAL A 61 -0.14 -2.67 -5.18
N ILE A 62 0.28 -3.45 -4.17
CA ILE A 62 1.16 -2.96 -3.11
C ILE A 62 2.51 -2.51 -3.68
N VAL A 63 3.15 -3.34 -4.50
CA VAL A 63 4.47 -3.04 -5.07
C VAL A 63 4.41 -1.81 -5.97
N VAL A 64 3.44 -1.75 -6.89
CA VAL A 64 3.28 -0.60 -7.80
C VAL A 64 2.99 0.68 -7.01
N THR A 65 2.07 0.63 -6.05
CA THR A 65 1.77 1.80 -5.20
C THR A 65 3.03 2.28 -4.46
N LEU A 66 3.83 1.37 -3.89
CA LEU A 66 5.07 1.73 -3.18
C LEU A 66 6.12 2.35 -4.12
N ILE A 67 6.28 1.82 -5.34
CA ILE A 67 7.23 2.36 -6.33
C ILE A 67 6.94 3.84 -6.62
N PHE A 68 5.67 4.23 -6.70
CA PHE A 68 5.30 5.62 -6.97
C PHE A 68 5.26 6.48 -5.70
N ILE A 69 4.67 5.97 -4.62
CA ILE A 69 4.44 6.78 -3.43
C ILE A 69 5.73 7.11 -2.66
N LEU A 70 6.71 6.20 -2.63
CA LEU A 70 7.95 6.45 -1.89
C LEU A 70 8.76 7.62 -2.46
N PRO A 71 9.12 7.65 -3.75
CA PRO A 71 9.87 8.78 -4.29
C PRO A 71 9.07 10.08 -4.25
N LEU A 72 7.78 10.04 -4.55
CA LEU A 72 6.92 11.23 -4.53
C LEU A 72 6.71 11.76 -3.11
N GLY A 73 6.32 10.90 -2.18
CA GLY A 73 5.98 11.30 -0.80
C GLY A 73 7.21 11.69 0.01
N VAL A 74 8.29 10.89 -0.06
CA VAL A 74 9.54 11.22 0.64
C VAL A 74 10.20 12.47 0.02
N GLY A 75 10.20 12.57 -1.31
CA GLY A 75 10.73 13.74 -2.02
C GLY A 75 9.98 15.02 -1.67
N ALA A 76 8.64 14.98 -1.66
CA ALA A 76 7.81 16.12 -1.24
C ALA A 76 8.07 16.50 0.23
N ALA A 77 8.16 15.52 1.14
CA ALA A 77 8.43 15.77 2.54
C ALA A 77 9.81 16.42 2.76
N ILE A 78 10.85 15.94 2.07
CA ILE A 78 12.18 16.54 2.10
C ILE A 78 12.14 17.98 1.59
N TYR A 79 11.45 18.22 0.47
CA TYR A 79 11.33 19.56 -0.07
C TYR A 79 10.65 20.51 0.92
N LEU A 80 9.52 20.11 1.48
CA LEU A 80 8.74 20.93 2.43
C LEU A 80 9.49 21.18 3.74
N THR A 81 10.29 20.23 4.21
CA THR A 81 11.00 20.34 5.50
C THR A 81 12.34 21.06 5.37
N GLU A 82 13.10 20.78 4.30
CA GLU A 82 14.49 21.21 4.21
C GLU A 82 14.71 22.37 3.20
N TYR A 83 13.91 22.46 2.13
CA TYR A 83 14.12 23.43 1.05
C TYR A 83 13.16 24.60 1.08
N ALA A 84 11.90 24.37 1.44
CA ALA A 84 10.88 25.40 1.35
C ALA A 84 11.11 26.53 2.37
N SER A 85 11.41 27.72 1.88
CA SER A 85 11.61 28.93 2.72
C SER A 85 10.31 29.74 2.92
N ASN A 86 9.31 29.54 2.09
CA ASN A 86 8.04 30.27 2.19
C ASN A 86 7.07 29.54 3.14
N HIS A 87 7.03 29.98 4.40
CA HIS A 87 6.16 29.42 5.43
C HIS A 87 4.67 29.42 5.05
N LYS A 88 4.18 30.42 4.28
CA LYS A 88 2.77 30.46 3.86
C LYS A 88 2.45 29.33 2.88
N LEU A 89 3.37 29.07 1.95
CA LEU A 89 3.21 27.99 0.97
C LEU A 89 3.27 26.62 1.65
N VAL A 90 4.22 26.42 2.57
CA VAL A 90 4.33 25.18 3.36
C VAL A 90 3.04 24.94 4.13
N SER A 91 2.56 25.95 4.87
CA SER A 91 1.32 25.83 5.65
C SER A 91 0.10 25.55 4.77
N ALA A 92 0.01 26.13 3.59
CA ALA A 92 -1.08 25.86 2.64
C ALA A 92 -1.04 24.41 2.13
N ILE A 93 0.15 23.87 1.83
CA ILE A 93 0.32 22.47 1.40
C ILE A 93 0.03 21.52 2.55
N GLU A 94 0.51 21.80 3.76
CA GLU A 94 0.22 20.99 4.96
C GLU A 94 -1.30 20.95 5.24
N PHE A 95 -1.98 22.08 5.16
CA PHE A 95 -3.44 22.15 5.29
C PHE A 95 -4.16 21.35 4.20
N ALA A 96 -3.70 21.45 2.94
CA ALA A 96 -4.27 20.68 1.84
C ALA A 96 -4.09 19.17 2.04
N THR A 97 -2.90 18.73 2.47
CA THR A 97 -2.62 17.31 2.75
C THR A 97 -3.45 16.78 3.93
N GLU A 98 -3.67 17.58 4.97
CA GLU A 98 -4.55 17.22 6.09
C GLU A 98 -6.01 17.08 5.65
N THR A 99 -6.47 18.02 4.82
CA THR A 99 -7.83 17.98 4.27
C THR A 99 -8.03 16.75 3.39
N LEU A 100 -7.07 16.46 2.49
CA LEU A 100 -7.09 15.26 1.65
C LEU A 100 -7.10 13.98 2.48
N ALA A 101 -6.33 13.89 3.56
CA ALA A 101 -6.32 12.72 4.43
C ALA A 101 -7.69 12.42 5.08
N GLY A 102 -8.53 13.44 5.24
CA GLY A 102 -9.88 13.35 5.82
C GLY A 102 -10.99 12.98 4.81
N ILE A 103 -10.70 12.96 3.51
CA ILE A 103 -11.70 12.63 2.50
C ILE A 103 -12.06 11.13 2.55
N PRO A 104 -13.38 10.75 2.51
CA PRO A 104 -13.80 9.36 2.42
C PRO A 104 -13.24 8.66 1.18
N SER A 105 -12.78 7.41 1.35
CA SER A 105 -12.12 6.65 0.27
C SER A 105 -13.00 6.47 -0.98
N ILE A 106 -14.31 6.43 -0.84
CA ILE A 106 -15.25 6.31 -1.96
C ILE A 106 -15.13 7.51 -2.94
N LEU A 107 -14.82 8.71 -2.44
CA LEU A 107 -14.60 9.87 -3.31
C LEU A 107 -13.31 9.71 -4.13
N TYR A 108 -12.25 9.17 -3.53
CA TYR A 108 -11.03 8.80 -4.26
C TYR A 108 -11.31 7.75 -5.32
N ALA A 109 -12.18 6.77 -5.01
CA ALA A 109 -12.60 5.75 -5.96
C ALA A 109 -13.28 6.35 -7.20
N LEU A 110 -14.23 7.27 -6.99
CA LEU A 110 -14.95 7.93 -8.08
C LEU A 110 -14.04 8.86 -8.90
N VAL A 111 -13.21 9.65 -8.25
CA VAL A 111 -12.25 10.53 -8.93
C VAL A 111 -11.20 9.71 -9.68
N GLY A 112 -10.68 8.64 -9.08
CA GLY A 112 -9.73 7.74 -9.72
C GLY A 112 -10.33 7.02 -10.93
N MET A 113 -11.57 6.56 -10.82
CA MET A 113 -12.31 5.98 -11.95
C MET A 113 -12.48 6.99 -13.08
N LEU A 114 -12.85 8.24 -12.76
CA LEU A 114 -13.01 9.28 -13.76
C LEU A 114 -11.68 9.61 -14.46
N ILE A 115 -10.63 9.86 -13.68
CA ILE A 115 -9.34 10.31 -14.22
C ILE A 115 -8.62 9.17 -14.93
N PHE A 116 -8.37 8.06 -14.23
CA PHE A 116 -7.53 6.99 -14.77
C PHE A 116 -8.28 6.06 -15.73
N CYS A 117 -9.52 5.67 -15.39
CA CYS A 117 -10.23 4.73 -16.24
C CYS A 117 -10.91 5.39 -17.44
N GLN A 118 -11.42 6.63 -17.32
CA GLN A 118 -12.17 7.29 -18.41
C GLN A 118 -11.33 8.31 -19.16
N VAL A 119 -10.70 9.29 -18.47
CA VAL A 119 -9.97 10.38 -19.14
C VAL A 119 -8.64 9.89 -19.70
N MET A 120 -7.89 9.06 -18.94
CA MET A 120 -6.63 8.47 -19.40
C MET A 120 -6.81 7.17 -20.20
N ASP A 121 -8.05 6.70 -20.35
CA ASP A 121 -8.44 5.50 -21.11
C ASP A 121 -7.70 4.21 -20.69
N LEU A 122 -7.28 4.13 -19.41
CA LEU A 122 -6.66 2.92 -18.88
C LEU A 122 -7.69 1.80 -18.63
N GLY A 123 -8.98 2.09 -18.71
CA GLY A 123 -10.03 1.15 -18.34
C GLY A 123 -9.99 0.76 -16.85
N LYS A 124 -10.72 -0.29 -16.50
CA LYS A 124 -10.67 -0.86 -15.14
C LYS A 124 -9.48 -1.82 -15.02
N THR A 125 -8.35 -1.31 -14.55
CA THR A 125 -7.10 -2.05 -14.48
C THR A 125 -6.46 -1.94 -13.10
N LEU A 126 -5.63 -2.92 -12.74
CA LEU A 126 -4.88 -2.90 -11.48
C LEU A 126 -3.95 -1.69 -11.40
N LEU A 127 -3.43 -1.21 -12.53
CA LEU A 127 -2.62 -0.01 -12.59
C LEU A 127 -3.44 1.24 -12.24
N ALA A 128 -4.64 1.41 -12.81
CA ALA A 128 -5.55 2.51 -12.47
C ALA A 128 -5.90 2.50 -10.97
N GLY A 129 -6.13 1.30 -10.42
CA GLY A 129 -6.31 1.10 -8.98
C GLY A 129 -5.10 1.53 -8.15
N ALA A 130 -3.91 1.08 -8.52
CA ALA A 130 -2.68 1.43 -7.83
C ALA A 130 -2.39 2.94 -7.87
N LEU A 131 -2.57 3.60 -9.03
CA LEU A 131 -2.40 5.06 -9.15
C LEU A 131 -3.40 5.84 -8.30
N THR A 132 -4.65 5.37 -8.23
CA THR A 132 -5.65 5.97 -7.33
C THR A 132 -5.24 5.83 -5.86
N LEU A 133 -4.72 4.66 -5.47
CA LEU A 133 -4.20 4.44 -4.11
C LEU A 133 -2.97 5.28 -3.82
N VAL A 134 -2.11 5.57 -4.80
CA VAL A 134 -0.99 6.52 -4.65
C VAL A 134 -1.53 7.88 -4.21
N ILE A 135 -2.51 8.44 -4.93
CA ILE A 135 -3.09 9.75 -4.59
C ILE A 135 -3.70 9.72 -3.17
N MET A 136 -4.43 8.66 -2.84
CA MET A 136 -5.10 8.52 -1.54
C MET A 136 -4.12 8.38 -0.37
N THR A 137 -2.98 7.71 -0.56
CA THR A 137 -2.02 7.42 0.52
C THR A 137 -0.87 8.42 0.59
N LEU A 138 -0.68 9.24 -0.46
CA LEU A 138 0.37 10.27 -0.54
C LEU A 138 0.40 11.21 0.68
N PRO A 139 -0.73 11.77 1.17
CA PRO A 139 -0.74 12.62 2.35
C PRO A 139 -0.16 11.93 3.59
N THR A 140 -0.42 10.66 3.77
CA THR A 140 0.06 9.87 4.92
C THR A 140 1.59 9.76 4.90
N ILE A 141 2.18 9.42 3.74
CA ILE A 141 3.65 9.32 3.60
C ILE A 141 4.32 10.67 3.76
N ILE A 142 3.77 11.73 3.14
CA ILE A 142 4.33 13.09 3.28
C ILE A 142 4.40 13.47 4.75
N ARG A 143 3.27 13.34 5.47
CA ARG A 143 3.16 13.74 6.87
C ARG A 143 4.09 12.95 7.79
N THR A 144 4.05 11.62 7.72
CA THR A 144 4.90 10.76 8.57
C THR A 144 6.38 10.97 8.29
N THR A 145 6.75 11.21 7.03
CA THR A 145 8.13 11.54 6.65
C THR A 145 8.53 12.91 7.17
N GLN A 146 7.69 13.95 7.04
CA GLN A 146 7.97 15.27 7.59
C GLN A 146 8.15 15.23 9.12
N GLU A 147 7.24 14.55 9.83
CA GLU A 147 7.34 14.36 11.27
C GLU A 147 8.68 13.70 11.65
N SER A 148 9.07 12.67 10.91
CA SER A 148 10.34 11.98 11.12
C SER A 148 11.56 12.87 10.84
N LEU A 149 11.54 13.64 9.76
CA LEU A 149 12.61 14.59 9.44
C LEU A 149 12.74 15.68 10.54
N LYS A 150 11.61 16.17 11.05
CA LYS A 150 11.56 17.18 12.13
C LYS A 150 12.13 16.66 13.48
N THR A 151 12.15 15.34 13.71
CA THR A 151 12.74 14.77 14.94
C THR A 151 14.27 14.77 14.94
N VAL A 152 14.93 14.93 13.79
CA VAL A 152 16.38 14.98 13.70
C VAL A 152 16.90 16.30 14.33
N PRO A 153 17.82 16.24 15.34
CA PRO A 153 18.30 17.43 16.02
C PRO A 153 18.96 18.43 15.07
N GLN A 154 18.72 19.73 15.31
CA GLN A 154 19.28 20.80 14.50
C GLN A 154 20.82 20.82 14.54
N SER A 155 21.42 20.41 15.65
CA SER A 155 22.88 20.30 15.81
C SER A 155 23.54 19.37 14.78
N TYR A 156 22.84 18.33 14.31
CA TYR A 156 23.37 17.43 13.29
C TYR A 156 23.44 18.14 11.92
N ARG A 157 22.45 18.99 11.62
CA ARG A 157 22.43 19.79 10.39
C ARG A 157 23.55 20.84 10.42
N GLU A 158 23.65 21.59 11.51
CA GLU A 158 24.65 22.63 11.72
C GLU A 158 26.07 22.05 11.71
N GLY A 159 26.30 20.91 12.39
CA GLY A 159 27.58 20.23 12.38
C GLY A 159 28.01 19.80 10.98
N SER A 160 27.10 19.22 10.19
CA SER A 160 27.40 18.83 8.82
C SER A 160 27.71 20.03 7.90
N LEU A 161 26.93 21.11 8.01
CA LEU A 161 27.14 22.34 7.25
C LEU A 161 28.45 23.06 7.69
N GLY A 162 28.76 23.06 9.01
CA GLY A 162 29.98 23.62 9.54
C GLY A 162 31.26 22.91 9.08
N LEU A 163 31.18 21.63 8.74
CA LEU A 163 32.25 20.85 8.10
C LEU A 163 32.35 21.09 6.57
N GLY A 164 31.55 22.03 6.02
CA GLY A 164 31.59 22.38 4.59
C GLY A 164 30.73 21.50 3.69
N ALA A 165 29.87 20.63 4.27
CA ALA A 165 28.97 19.82 3.47
C ALA A 165 27.89 20.69 2.78
N GLY A 166 27.60 20.41 1.51
CA GLY A 166 26.46 21.02 0.83
C GLY A 166 25.13 20.50 1.37
N LYS A 167 24.05 21.28 1.20
CA LYS A 167 22.71 20.97 1.74
C LYS A 167 22.20 19.58 1.32
N TRP A 168 22.36 19.19 0.06
CA TRP A 168 21.99 17.87 -0.43
C TRP A 168 22.80 16.74 0.21
N HIS A 169 24.11 16.97 0.38
CA HIS A 169 24.99 16.00 1.06
C HIS A 169 24.56 15.78 2.51
N MET A 170 24.30 16.87 3.25
CA MET A 170 23.76 16.81 4.61
C MET A 170 22.46 16.00 4.68
N ILE A 171 21.51 16.26 3.78
CA ILE A 171 20.22 15.55 3.74
C ILE A 171 20.44 14.06 3.51
N ARG A 172 21.24 13.69 2.53
CA ARG A 172 21.45 12.29 2.13
C ARG A 172 22.25 11.48 3.14
N THR A 173 23.23 12.10 3.80
CA THR A 173 24.20 11.39 4.68
C THR A 173 23.86 11.50 6.17
N VAL A 174 23.13 12.52 6.58
CA VAL A 174 22.83 12.76 8.00
C VAL A 174 21.34 12.70 8.28
N VAL A 175 20.55 13.52 7.61
CA VAL A 175 19.13 13.70 7.94
C VAL A 175 18.30 12.47 7.53
N LEU A 176 18.44 12.01 6.31
CA LEU A 176 17.67 10.89 5.76
C LEU A 176 17.97 9.56 6.50
N PRO A 177 19.24 9.17 6.74
CA PRO A 177 19.53 7.98 7.52
C PRO A 177 19.04 8.05 8.97
N SER A 178 19.07 9.24 9.58
CA SER A 178 18.55 9.44 10.94
C SER A 178 17.05 9.35 11.05
N SER A 179 16.30 9.59 9.95
CA SER A 179 14.83 9.56 9.87
C SER A 179 14.26 8.26 9.31
N VAL A 180 15.10 7.26 8.96
CA VAL A 180 14.65 6.00 8.33
C VAL A 180 13.55 5.30 9.13
N ASP A 181 13.64 5.27 10.47
CA ASP A 181 12.64 4.57 11.31
C ASP A 181 11.21 5.14 11.10
N GLY A 182 11.08 6.45 10.98
CA GLY A 182 9.77 7.08 10.74
C GLY A 182 9.30 6.91 9.30
N ILE A 183 10.21 6.96 8.31
CA ILE A 183 9.87 6.68 6.91
C ILE A 183 9.35 5.24 6.77
N VAL A 184 10.03 4.27 7.38
CA VAL A 184 9.58 2.87 7.40
C VAL A 184 8.23 2.72 8.10
N THR A 185 8.00 3.46 9.18
CA THR A 185 6.69 3.47 9.85
C THR A 185 5.61 4.02 8.93
N GLY A 186 5.88 5.11 8.21
CA GLY A 186 4.99 5.65 7.19
C GLY A 186 4.68 4.66 6.07
N CYS A 187 5.70 3.91 5.60
CA CYS A 187 5.50 2.84 4.63
C CYS A 187 4.56 1.74 5.17
N ILE A 188 4.76 1.28 6.40
CA ILE A 188 3.93 0.25 7.04
C ILE A 188 2.48 0.73 7.16
N LEU A 189 2.24 1.96 7.57
CA LEU A 189 0.90 2.55 7.66
C LEU A 189 0.24 2.65 6.28
N SER A 190 0.99 3.05 5.25
CA SER A 190 0.49 3.14 3.88
C SER A 190 0.18 1.76 3.30
N ILE A 191 1.03 0.76 3.52
CA ILE A 191 0.76 -0.63 3.10
C ILE A 191 -0.53 -1.13 3.77
N GLY A 192 -0.68 -0.92 5.08
CA GLY A 192 -1.89 -1.32 5.81
C GLY A 192 -3.15 -0.69 5.20
N ARG A 193 -3.08 0.58 4.81
CA ARG A 193 -4.19 1.29 4.15
C ARG A 193 -4.46 0.75 2.75
N VAL A 194 -3.43 0.52 1.94
CA VAL A 194 -3.53 -0.06 0.58
C VAL A 194 -4.16 -1.45 0.63
N VAL A 195 -3.68 -2.31 1.53
CA VAL A 195 -4.18 -3.68 1.69
C VAL A 195 -5.63 -3.70 2.18
N GLY A 196 -6.01 -2.78 3.07
CA GLY A 196 -7.37 -2.70 3.61
C GLY A 196 -8.41 -2.07 2.67
N GLU A 197 -7.98 -1.48 1.55
CA GLU A 197 -8.88 -0.70 0.69
C GLU A 197 -9.59 -1.59 -0.34
N SER A 198 -10.92 -1.70 -0.22
CA SER A 198 -11.75 -2.45 -1.17
C SER A 198 -12.52 -1.53 -2.12
N ALA A 199 -13.06 -0.42 -1.62
CA ALA A 199 -13.91 0.45 -2.41
C ALA A 199 -13.18 1.05 -3.62
N VAL A 200 -11.99 1.60 -3.41
CA VAL A 200 -11.18 2.16 -4.52
C VAL A 200 -10.92 1.10 -5.59
N LEU A 201 -10.49 -0.09 -5.17
CA LEU A 201 -10.11 -1.16 -6.09
C LEU A 201 -11.32 -1.75 -6.84
N MET A 202 -12.49 -1.86 -6.21
CA MET A 202 -13.72 -2.30 -6.89
C MET A 202 -14.09 -1.38 -8.06
N PHE A 203 -13.95 -0.06 -7.88
CA PHE A 203 -14.31 0.91 -8.91
C PHE A 203 -13.24 1.06 -10.00
N THR A 204 -11.97 0.92 -9.65
CA THR A 204 -10.84 1.23 -10.53
C THR A 204 -10.10 0.01 -11.09
N ALA A 205 -10.00 -1.09 -10.33
CA ALA A 205 -9.32 -2.31 -10.75
C ALA A 205 -10.28 -3.42 -11.21
N GLY A 206 -11.53 -3.37 -10.76
CA GLY A 206 -12.54 -4.36 -11.09
C GLY A 206 -12.63 -5.52 -10.10
N MET A 207 -13.45 -6.51 -10.42
CA MET A 207 -13.76 -7.67 -9.58
C MET A 207 -13.46 -9.01 -10.28
N GLY A 208 -12.70 -9.00 -11.38
CA GLY A 208 -12.36 -10.21 -12.12
C GLY A 208 -11.51 -11.20 -11.31
N THR A 209 -11.81 -12.49 -11.43
CA THR A 209 -11.11 -13.58 -10.71
C THR A 209 -10.14 -14.35 -11.61
N THR A 210 -9.85 -13.83 -12.81
CA THR A 210 -8.95 -14.47 -13.77
C THR A 210 -7.49 -14.32 -13.37
N LEU A 211 -6.71 -15.41 -13.48
CA LEU A 211 -5.26 -15.37 -13.32
C LEU A 211 -4.64 -14.49 -14.39
N GLN A 212 -3.93 -13.50 -13.94
CA GLN A 212 -3.17 -12.61 -14.80
C GLN A 212 -1.77 -13.21 -14.99
N ASN A 213 -1.39 -13.42 -16.23
CA ASN A 213 -0.05 -13.83 -16.57
C ASN A 213 0.89 -12.62 -16.54
N PHE A 214 1.13 -12.03 -15.35
CA PHE A 214 2.10 -10.94 -15.21
C PHE A 214 3.49 -11.30 -15.76
N PHE A 215 3.89 -12.56 -15.57
CA PHE A 215 5.13 -13.09 -16.12
C PHE A 215 4.98 -13.66 -17.52
N GLY A 216 3.77 -13.87 -18.01
CA GLY A 216 3.51 -14.30 -19.40
C GLY A 216 3.78 -13.20 -20.42
N SER A 217 3.75 -11.94 -20.00
CA SER A 217 4.17 -10.80 -20.83
C SER A 217 5.71 -10.72 -20.97
N PHE A 218 6.48 -11.35 -20.07
CA PHE A 218 7.92 -11.60 -20.24
C PHE A 218 8.20 -12.85 -21.09
N ASN A 219 7.31 -13.20 -22.00
CA ASN A 219 7.50 -14.28 -22.94
C ASN A 219 8.59 -13.91 -23.95
N ASP A 220 9.25 -14.92 -24.54
CA ASP A 220 10.30 -14.75 -25.55
C ASP A 220 9.88 -13.80 -26.70
N GLN A 221 8.59 -13.73 -27.00
CA GLN A 221 8.01 -12.82 -28.00
C GLN A 221 8.07 -11.34 -27.57
N ALA A 222 7.75 -11.02 -26.34
CA ALA A 222 7.79 -9.63 -25.83
C ALA A 222 9.25 -9.16 -25.70
N LEU A 223 10.14 -10.06 -25.24
CA LEU A 223 11.57 -9.77 -25.15
C LEU A 223 12.21 -9.61 -26.53
N SER A 224 11.87 -10.46 -27.50
CA SER A 224 12.37 -10.36 -28.87
C SER A 224 11.84 -9.11 -29.58
N HIS A 225 10.61 -8.72 -29.34
CA HIS A 225 10.03 -7.49 -29.87
C HIS A 225 10.67 -6.24 -29.27
N PHE A 226 10.95 -6.24 -27.96
CA PHE A 226 11.70 -5.17 -27.30
C PHE A 226 13.11 -5.03 -27.87
N LEU A 227 13.82 -6.16 -28.06
CA LEU A 227 15.18 -6.17 -28.62
C LEU A 227 15.22 -5.73 -30.11
N SER A 228 14.12 -5.91 -30.85
CA SER A 228 14.02 -5.54 -32.28
C SER A 228 13.53 -4.12 -32.53
N THR A 229 12.59 -3.63 -31.72
CA THR A 229 11.91 -2.33 -31.92
C THR A 229 12.22 -1.28 -30.87
N GLY A 230 12.77 -1.68 -29.71
CA GLY A 230 12.94 -0.79 -28.55
C GLY A 230 11.63 -0.40 -27.87
N ASP A 231 10.51 -1.01 -28.23
CA ASP A 231 9.19 -0.68 -27.73
C ASP A 231 8.87 -1.50 -26.48
N LEU A 232 8.76 -0.80 -25.36
CA LEU A 232 8.44 -1.36 -24.04
C LEU A 232 6.93 -1.66 -23.86
N SER A 233 6.07 -1.27 -24.79
CA SER A 233 4.62 -1.37 -24.64
C SER A 233 4.13 -2.79 -24.37
N LEU A 234 4.67 -3.78 -25.09
CA LEU A 234 4.31 -5.19 -24.90
C LEU A 234 4.82 -5.79 -23.58
N LEU A 235 5.96 -5.32 -23.07
CA LEU A 235 6.46 -5.72 -21.76
C LEU A 235 5.55 -5.22 -20.61
N PHE A 236 4.90 -4.07 -20.82
CA PHE A 236 4.01 -3.46 -19.84
C PHE A 236 2.52 -3.74 -20.10
N SER A 237 2.13 -4.33 -21.24
CA SER A 237 0.74 -4.61 -21.57
C SER A 237 0.05 -5.51 -20.52
N GLY A 238 0.73 -6.53 -20.02
CA GLY A 238 0.21 -7.35 -18.92
C GLY A 238 0.04 -6.59 -17.59
N LEU A 239 0.73 -5.48 -17.44
CA LEU A 239 0.63 -4.58 -16.28
C LEU A 239 -0.47 -3.54 -16.45
N THR A 240 -0.71 -3.09 -17.70
CA THR A 240 -1.68 -2.03 -18.01
C THR A 240 -3.08 -2.56 -18.29
N ASP A 241 -3.21 -3.73 -18.92
CA ASP A 241 -4.49 -4.25 -19.41
C ASP A 241 -5.15 -5.23 -18.43
N SER A 242 -4.51 -5.48 -17.29
CA SER A 242 -4.99 -6.45 -16.32
C SER A 242 -6.05 -5.88 -15.38
N SER A 243 -7.27 -6.41 -15.46
CA SER A 243 -8.34 -6.19 -14.49
C SER A 243 -8.42 -7.35 -13.52
N GLY A 244 -8.57 -7.08 -12.22
CA GLY A 244 -8.66 -8.16 -11.26
C GLY A 244 -8.99 -7.76 -9.83
N ALA A 245 -9.63 -8.67 -9.11
CA ALA A 245 -9.92 -8.52 -7.69
C ALA A 245 -8.65 -8.69 -6.85
N THR A 246 -8.48 -7.83 -5.85
CA THR A 246 -7.54 -8.06 -4.75
C THR A 246 -8.17 -8.89 -3.64
N LEU A 247 -7.39 -9.32 -2.65
CA LEU A 247 -7.90 -10.10 -1.51
C LEU A 247 -9.02 -9.40 -0.74
N THR A 248 -8.95 -8.08 -0.58
CA THR A 248 -10.02 -7.30 0.08
C THR A 248 -11.29 -7.24 -0.75
N VAL A 249 -11.16 -7.14 -2.08
CA VAL A 249 -12.29 -7.21 -3.00
C VAL A 249 -12.87 -8.63 -3.01
N ALA A 250 -12.04 -9.65 -3.07
CA ALA A 250 -12.48 -11.06 -2.98
C ALA A 250 -13.21 -11.33 -1.66
N LEU A 251 -12.67 -10.86 -0.53
CA LEU A 251 -13.34 -10.95 0.77
C LEU A 251 -14.74 -10.32 0.74
N TYR A 252 -14.86 -9.15 0.14
CA TYR A 252 -16.16 -8.47 -0.01
C TYR A 252 -17.13 -9.31 -0.86
N VAL A 253 -16.67 -9.84 -2.00
CA VAL A 253 -17.48 -10.68 -2.89
C VAL A 253 -17.96 -11.94 -2.18
N TYR A 254 -17.07 -12.70 -1.51
CA TYR A 254 -17.46 -13.89 -0.76
C TYR A 254 -18.42 -13.58 0.39
N ALA A 255 -18.17 -12.51 1.15
CA ALA A 255 -18.99 -12.17 2.30
C ALA A 255 -20.32 -11.53 1.94
N LYS A 256 -20.36 -10.62 0.95
CA LYS A 256 -21.52 -9.76 0.68
C LYS A 256 -22.36 -10.23 -0.49
N GLU A 257 -21.72 -10.68 -1.59
CA GLU A 257 -22.44 -11.05 -2.82
C GLU A 257 -22.82 -12.52 -2.81
N ARG A 258 -21.95 -13.40 -2.29
CA ARG A 258 -22.21 -14.85 -2.26
C ARG A 258 -22.76 -15.36 -0.93
N ALA A 259 -22.64 -14.58 0.14
CA ALA A 259 -22.99 -14.97 1.49
C ALA A 259 -22.21 -16.24 2.01
N GLU A 260 -21.03 -16.49 1.47
CA GLU A 260 -20.15 -17.61 1.81
C GLU A 260 -19.17 -17.16 2.92
N PHE A 261 -19.69 -16.96 4.12
CA PHE A 261 -18.91 -16.40 5.23
C PHE A 261 -17.71 -17.24 5.63
N ASP A 262 -17.77 -18.56 5.53
CA ASP A 262 -16.67 -19.44 5.91
C ASP A 262 -15.46 -19.28 4.96
N LEU A 263 -15.70 -19.13 3.65
CA LEU A 263 -14.64 -18.80 2.69
C LEU A 263 -14.14 -17.37 2.87
N ALA A 264 -15.03 -16.42 3.18
CA ALA A 264 -14.64 -15.05 3.47
C ALA A 264 -13.69 -14.97 4.68
N PHE A 265 -13.92 -15.75 5.76
CA PHE A 265 -12.99 -15.83 6.89
C PHE A 265 -11.64 -16.43 6.51
N SER A 266 -11.61 -17.39 5.58
CA SER A 266 -10.35 -17.96 5.07
C SER A 266 -9.57 -16.92 4.26
N VAL A 267 -10.23 -16.11 3.43
CA VAL A 267 -9.60 -14.98 2.72
C VAL A 267 -9.09 -13.94 3.71
N ALA A 268 -9.87 -13.59 4.75
CA ALA A 268 -9.45 -12.67 5.80
C ALA A 268 -8.20 -13.15 6.53
N LEU A 269 -8.11 -14.47 6.80
CA LEU A 269 -6.94 -15.07 7.43
C LEU A 269 -5.70 -14.96 6.55
N VAL A 270 -5.82 -15.24 5.25
CA VAL A 270 -4.71 -15.08 4.28
C VAL A 270 -4.28 -13.62 4.19
N LEU A 271 -5.24 -12.70 4.13
CA LEU A 271 -4.97 -11.25 4.10
C LEU A 271 -4.19 -10.81 5.36
N LEU A 272 -4.60 -11.28 6.53
CA LEU A 272 -3.93 -11.00 7.80
C LEU A 272 -2.50 -11.56 7.80
N ALA A 273 -2.30 -12.78 7.31
CA ALA A 273 -0.98 -13.40 7.22
C ALA A 273 -0.04 -12.64 6.26
N ILE A 274 -0.53 -12.27 5.09
CA ILE A 274 0.23 -11.49 4.10
C ILE A 274 0.58 -10.10 4.66
N THR A 275 -0.37 -9.41 5.27
CA THR A 275 -0.14 -8.10 5.88
C THR A 275 0.92 -8.17 6.98
N LEU A 276 0.84 -9.19 7.84
CA LEU A 276 1.84 -9.43 8.89
C LEU A 276 3.23 -9.68 8.28
N ALA A 277 3.32 -10.53 7.27
CA ALA A 277 4.57 -10.85 6.59
C ALA A 277 5.21 -9.61 5.94
N ILE A 278 4.41 -8.77 5.27
CA ILE A 278 4.90 -7.54 4.64
C ILE A 278 5.37 -6.54 5.71
N ASN A 279 4.61 -6.36 6.79
CA ASN A 279 4.97 -5.45 7.87
C ASN A 279 6.27 -5.88 8.59
N LEU A 280 6.44 -7.19 8.83
CA LEU A 280 7.68 -7.74 9.38
C LEU A 280 8.85 -7.53 8.42
N SER A 281 8.66 -7.78 7.13
CA SER A 281 9.67 -7.56 6.10
C SER A 281 10.10 -6.10 6.03
N ALA A 282 9.15 -5.16 6.01
CA ALA A 282 9.42 -3.71 6.02
C ALA A 282 10.22 -3.30 7.25
N LYS A 283 9.85 -3.81 8.44
CA LYS A 283 10.58 -3.54 9.69
C LYS A 283 12.00 -4.12 9.69
N LEU A 284 12.21 -5.31 9.10
CA LEU A 284 13.53 -5.91 8.97
C LEU A 284 14.42 -5.12 8.00
N VAL A 285 13.86 -4.69 6.86
CA VAL A 285 14.57 -3.83 5.90
C VAL A 285 14.96 -2.50 6.56
N GLY A 286 14.05 -1.85 7.28
CA GLY A 286 14.34 -0.61 8.00
C GLY A 286 15.50 -0.77 9.01
N LYS A 287 15.49 -1.85 9.79
CA LYS A 287 16.60 -2.14 10.72
C LYS A 287 17.95 -2.35 10.02
N ARG A 288 17.97 -2.94 8.81
CA ARG A 288 19.21 -3.12 8.04
C ARG A 288 19.72 -1.80 7.46
N LEU A 289 18.80 -0.93 7.00
CA LEU A 289 19.17 0.39 6.48
C LEU A 289 19.78 1.30 7.56
N LYS A 290 19.29 1.19 8.79
CA LYS A 290 19.82 1.95 9.93
C LYS A 290 21.24 1.51 10.39
N LYS A 291 21.60 0.25 10.14
CA LYS A 291 22.93 -0.28 10.52
C LYS A 291 24.05 0.06 9.53
N ARG A 292 23.72 0.64 8.39
CA ARG A 292 24.66 1.16 7.40
C ARG A 292 24.80 2.67 7.52
#